data_b1e1af49d7cafb57c9535165820e72f9
#
_entry.id   b1e1af49d7cafb57c9535165820e72f9
#
_cell.length_a   1.000
_cell.length_b   1.000
_cell.length_c   1.000
_cell.angle_alpha   90.00
_cell.angle_beta   90.00
_cell.angle_gamma   90.00
#
_symmetry.space_group_name_H-M   'P 1'
#
loop_
_entity.id
_entity.type
_entity.pdbx_description
1 polymer ?
#
loop_
_entity_poly.entity_id
_entity_poly.type
_entity_poly.pdbx_seq_one_letter_code
_entity_poly.pdbx_strand_id
1 'polypeptide(L)'
;MLRMGDNAQLVIGVAGRIGSGKSEVAQYLRDRFGFQYLRYSLVLAEWYHADPAAKPQLQDLGWNVMSEDGQRELNRRLIAQIDPKRDCAVDGLRHPIDFESLRNAFSSRFSLVYVDTPSEVRFERLRGRYASYQDFVAADSHLVESKIDMLIPLASAVLPGTLPSEQLAAGVERLVRQFRSGGER
;
A
#
# COMPACT_ATOMS: atom_id res chain seq x y z
N MET A 1 8.99 34.22 -18.50
CA MET A 1 7.94 33.20 -18.70
C MET A 1 8.54 31.86 -18.29
N LEU A 2 8.49 31.56 -16.98
CA LEU A 2 9.01 30.30 -16.42
C LEU A 2 8.07 29.20 -16.86
N ARG A 3 8.56 28.23 -17.62
CA ARG A 3 7.87 26.99 -17.91
C ARG A 3 7.64 26.29 -16.56
N MET A 4 6.40 26.25 -16.11
CA MET A 4 5.99 25.30 -15.08
C MET A 4 6.28 23.90 -15.66
N GLY A 5 7.33 23.25 -15.16
CA GLY A 5 7.64 21.88 -15.55
C GLY A 5 6.39 21.02 -15.28
N ASP A 6 5.99 20.24 -16.27
CA ASP A 6 4.98 19.20 -16.14
C ASP A 6 5.41 18.29 -14.97
N ASN A 7 4.83 18.52 -13.82
CA ASN A 7 5.07 17.67 -12.65
C ASN A 7 4.34 16.35 -12.95
N ALA A 8 5.06 15.41 -13.56
CA ALA A 8 4.49 14.11 -13.93
C ALA A 8 3.86 13.48 -12.68
N GLN A 9 2.63 12.98 -12.83
CA GLN A 9 1.91 12.30 -11.76
C GLN A 9 2.81 11.26 -11.08
N LEU A 10 2.86 11.25 -9.75
CA LEU A 10 3.56 10.27 -8.94
C LEU A 10 2.55 9.31 -8.31
N VAL A 11 2.76 8.01 -8.49
CA VAL A 11 1.96 6.95 -7.86
C VAL A 11 2.86 6.18 -6.89
N ILE A 12 2.50 6.19 -5.61
CA ILE A 12 3.25 5.48 -4.57
C ILE A 12 2.39 4.34 -4.03
N GLY A 13 2.81 3.11 -4.30
CA GLY A 13 2.27 1.92 -3.66
C GLY A 13 2.89 1.75 -2.27
N VAL A 14 2.07 1.40 -1.28
CA VAL A 14 2.54 1.12 0.08
C VAL A 14 2.17 -0.31 0.47
N ALA A 15 3.17 -1.12 0.72
CA ALA A 15 3.06 -2.51 1.15
C ALA A 15 3.59 -2.69 2.58
N GLY A 16 3.29 -3.83 3.17
CA GLY A 16 3.75 -4.22 4.50
C GLY A 16 2.72 -5.10 5.19
N ARG A 17 3.16 -5.93 6.12
CA ARG A 17 2.32 -6.87 6.87
C ARG A 17 1.27 -6.16 7.72
N ILE A 18 0.28 -6.89 8.19
CA ILE A 18 -0.76 -6.38 9.09
C ILE A 18 -0.12 -5.73 10.35
N GLY A 19 -0.55 -4.52 10.69
CA GLY A 19 0.03 -3.76 11.82
C GLY A 19 1.37 -3.08 11.56
N SER A 20 1.91 -3.13 10.32
CA SER A 20 3.22 -2.52 10.02
C SER A 20 3.24 -0.99 10.07
N GLY A 21 2.09 -0.31 9.95
CA GLY A 21 2.02 1.16 9.82
C GLY A 21 1.89 1.65 8.37
N LYS A 22 1.75 0.76 7.38
CA LYS A 22 1.59 1.13 5.96
C LYS A 22 0.47 2.14 5.70
N SER A 23 -0.68 1.98 6.38
CA SER A 23 -1.81 2.90 6.20
C SER A 23 -1.51 4.29 6.78
N GLU A 24 -0.69 4.40 7.83
CA GLU A 24 -0.20 5.67 8.36
C GLU A 24 0.65 6.41 7.33
N VAL A 25 1.57 5.69 6.67
CA VAL A 25 2.40 6.24 5.58
C VAL A 25 1.52 6.74 4.42
N ALA A 26 0.54 5.93 3.97
CA ALA A 26 -0.33 6.31 2.86
C ALA A 26 -1.26 7.49 3.21
N GLN A 27 -1.76 7.54 4.45
CA GLN A 27 -2.56 8.67 4.94
C GLN A 27 -1.69 9.93 5.09
N TYR A 28 -0.45 9.81 5.53
CA TYR A 28 0.48 10.94 5.59
C TYR A 28 0.73 11.55 4.20
N LEU A 29 0.87 10.73 3.16
CA LEU A 29 0.97 11.20 1.77
C LEU A 29 -0.27 12.00 1.36
N ARG A 30 -1.47 11.53 1.72
CA ARG A 30 -2.73 12.26 1.49
C ARG A 30 -2.75 13.60 2.23
N ASP A 31 -2.50 13.57 3.54
CA ASP A 31 -2.72 14.71 4.42
C ASP A 31 -1.66 15.81 4.24
N ARG A 32 -0.42 15.41 3.98
CA ARG A 32 0.72 16.33 3.85
C ARG A 32 0.94 16.84 2.43
N PHE A 33 0.69 15.98 1.43
CA PHE A 33 1.02 16.30 0.02
C PHE A 33 -0.20 16.36 -0.89
N GLY A 34 -1.41 16.09 -0.39
CA GLY A 34 -2.65 16.12 -1.17
C GLY A 34 -2.81 14.96 -2.15
N PHE A 35 -2.10 13.84 -1.94
CA PHE A 35 -2.27 12.64 -2.75
C PHE A 35 -3.73 12.15 -2.71
N GLN A 36 -4.24 11.66 -3.82
CA GLN A 36 -5.41 10.79 -3.80
C GLN A 36 -5.05 9.55 -2.98
N TYR A 37 -5.93 9.12 -2.07
CA TYR A 37 -5.73 7.91 -1.28
C TYR A 37 -6.67 6.83 -1.76
N LEU A 38 -6.11 5.72 -2.23
CA LEU A 38 -6.85 4.52 -2.62
C LEU A 38 -6.36 3.32 -1.79
N ARG A 39 -7.27 2.40 -1.53
CA ARG A 39 -6.99 1.23 -0.71
C ARG A 39 -7.62 -0.01 -1.31
N TYR A 40 -6.81 -1.07 -1.52
CA TYR A 40 -7.27 -2.34 -2.10
C TYR A 40 -8.49 -2.93 -1.38
N SER A 41 -8.53 -2.89 -0.05
CA SER A 41 -9.67 -3.42 0.69
C SER A 41 -10.96 -2.64 0.49
N LEU A 42 -10.89 -1.35 0.14
CA LEU A 42 -12.09 -0.55 -0.19
C LEU A 42 -12.57 -0.86 -1.60
N VAL A 43 -11.68 -1.00 -2.56
CA VAL A 43 -12.01 -1.43 -3.94
C VAL A 43 -12.62 -2.83 -3.93
N LEU A 44 -12.08 -3.73 -3.09
CA LEU A 44 -12.62 -5.07 -2.92
C LEU A 44 -14.04 -5.05 -2.30
N ALA A 45 -14.24 -4.23 -1.24
CA ALA A 45 -15.54 -4.06 -0.62
C ALA A 45 -16.58 -3.52 -1.61
N GLU A 46 -16.21 -2.52 -2.40
CA GLU A 46 -17.07 -1.98 -3.46
C GLU A 46 -17.42 -3.04 -4.51
N TRP A 47 -16.42 -3.80 -4.97
CA TRP A 47 -16.63 -4.84 -5.97
C TRP A 47 -17.63 -5.91 -5.53
N TYR A 48 -17.58 -6.31 -4.26
CA TYR A 48 -18.45 -7.36 -3.71
C TYR A 48 -19.65 -6.83 -2.94
N HIS A 49 -19.89 -5.51 -2.95
CA HIS A 49 -20.94 -4.85 -2.16
C HIS A 49 -20.88 -5.23 -0.66
N ALA A 50 -19.66 -5.38 -0.13
CA ALA A 50 -19.40 -5.78 1.25
C ALA A 50 -19.19 -4.57 2.16
N ASP A 51 -19.46 -4.74 3.47
CA ASP A 51 -19.14 -3.72 4.47
C ASP A 51 -17.62 -3.53 4.60
N PRO A 52 -17.06 -2.34 4.32
CA PRO A 52 -15.63 -2.09 4.45
C PRO A 52 -15.10 -2.20 5.89
N ALA A 53 -15.98 -2.19 6.90
CA ALA A 53 -15.63 -2.41 8.30
C ALA A 53 -15.54 -3.90 8.68
N ALA A 54 -16.15 -4.80 7.91
CA ALA A 54 -16.16 -6.25 8.14
C ALA A 54 -14.84 -6.89 7.69
N LYS A 55 -13.75 -6.63 8.42
CA LYS A 55 -12.40 -7.06 8.06
C LYS A 55 -12.20 -8.57 7.85
N PRO A 56 -12.78 -9.48 8.68
CA PRO A 56 -12.70 -10.91 8.41
C PRO A 56 -13.31 -11.27 7.06
N GLN A 57 -14.51 -10.77 6.75
CA GLN A 57 -15.17 -11.00 5.47
C GLN A 57 -14.34 -10.48 4.29
N LEU A 58 -13.73 -9.29 4.42
CA LEU A 58 -12.84 -8.76 3.39
C LEU A 58 -11.57 -9.58 3.21
N GLN A 59 -11.08 -10.23 4.26
CA GLN A 59 -9.94 -11.14 4.17
C GLN A 59 -10.31 -12.40 3.38
N ASP A 60 -11.49 -12.98 3.62
CA ASP A 60 -12.00 -14.13 2.88
C ASP A 60 -12.29 -13.78 1.41
N LEU A 61 -12.90 -12.61 1.15
CA LEU A 61 -13.10 -12.10 -0.19
C LEU A 61 -11.76 -11.86 -0.91
N GLY A 62 -10.77 -11.32 -0.20
CA GLY A 62 -9.41 -11.16 -0.71
C GLY A 62 -8.80 -12.50 -1.10
N TRP A 63 -9.04 -13.55 -0.31
CA TRP A 63 -8.61 -14.91 -0.67
C TRP A 63 -9.27 -15.41 -1.96
N ASN A 64 -10.55 -15.19 -2.14
CA ASN A 64 -11.29 -15.63 -3.32
C ASN A 64 -10.77 -14.98 -4.62
N VAL A 65 -10.15 -13.80 -4.55
CA VAL A 65 -9.54 -13.11 -5.70
C VAL A 65 -8.02 -13.34 -5.81
N MET A 66 -7.44 -14.24 -5.00
CA MET A 66 -6.00 -14.56 -5.06
C MET A 66 -5.58 -15.35 -6.32
N SER A 67 -6.52 -15.78 -7.15
CA SER A 67 -6.21 -16.25 -8.50
C SER A 67 -5.59 -15.10 -9.33
N GLU A 68 -4.78 -15.45 -10.33
CA GLU A 68 -4.15 -14.45 -11.19
C GLU A 68 -5.17 -13.54 -11.87
N ASP A 69 -6.25 -14.10 -12.39
CA ASP A 69 -7.32 -13.34 -13.05
C ASP A 69 -8.06 -12.43 -12.05
N GLY A 70 -8.34 -12.92 -10.85
CA GLY A 70 -8.97 -12.13 -9.79
C GLY A 70 -8.11 -10.95 -9.35
N GLN A 71 -6.80 -11.16 -9.18
CA GLN A 71 -5.85 -10.09 -8.85
C GLN A 71 -5.75 -9.06 -9.98
N ARG A 72 -5.69 -9.50 -11.24
CA ARG A 72 -5.68 -8.59 -12.40
C ARG A 72 -6.95 -7.74 -12.48
N GLU A 73 -8.11 -8.33 -12.24
CA GLU A 73 -9.38 -7.59 -12.20
C GLU A 73 -9.44 -6.59 -11.05
N LEU A 74 -9.00 -6.96 -9.84
CA LEU A 74 -8.93 -6.06 -8.70
C LEU A 74 -8.02 -4.86 -9.01
N ASN A 75 -6.86 -5.11 -9.61
CA ASN A 75 -5.94 -4.07 -10.04
C ASN A 75 -6.53 -3.17 -11.13
N ARG A 76 -7.23 -3.74 -12.12
CA ARG A 76 -7.91 -2.97 -13.16
C ARG A 76 -8.93 -2.00 -12.55
N ARG A 77 -9.72 -2.46 -11.57
CA ARG A 77 -10.70 -1.62 -10.86
C ARG A 77 -10.04 -0.51 -10.05
N LEU A 78 -8.95 -0.82 -9.37
CA LEU A 78 -8.20 0.17 -8.60
C LEU A 78 -7.58 1.23 -9.52
N ILE A 79 -6.90 0.82 -10.60
CA ILE A 79 -6.26 1.71 -11.56
C ILE A 79 -7.27 2.64 -12.23
N ALA A 80 -8.48 2.14 -12.53
CA ALA A 80 -9.56 2.93 -13.11
C ALA A 80 -10.06 4.07 -12.19
N GLN A 81 -9.81 3.99 -10.88
CA GLN A 81 -10.17 5.02 -9.90
C GLN A 81 -9.07 6.08 -9.71
N ILE A 82 -7.87 5.88 -10.27
CA ILE A 82 -6.77 6.84 -10.13
C ILE A 82 -7.03 8.07 -11.01
N ASP A 83 -7.15 9.23 -10.36
CA ASP A 83 -7.27 10.52 -11.04
C ASP A 83 -5.94 10.86 -11.75
N PRO A 84 -5.90 10.98 -13.08
CA PRO A 84 -4.68 11.25 -13.82
C PRO A 84 -4.06 12.63 -13.55
N LYS A 85 -4.80 13.52 -12.89
CA LYS A 85 -4.37 14.89 -12.56
C LYS A 85 -3.79 15.02 -11.15
N ARG A 86 -3.78 13.94 -10.36
CA ARG A 86 -3.33 13.96 -8.97
C ARG A 86 -2.32 12.86 -8.72
N ASP A 87 -1.34 13.15 -7.86
CA ASP A 87 -0.52 12.10 -7.27
C ASP A 87 -1.42 11.12 -6.50
N CYS A 88 -1.03 9.85 -6.44
CA CYS A 88 -1.84 8.83 -5.80
C CYS A 88 -1.02 7.97 -4.83
N ALA A 89 -1.55 7.77 -3.63
CA ALA A 89 -1.07 6.78 -2.66
C ALA A 89 -2.00 5.56 -2.68
N VAL A 90 -1.45 4.40 -3.01
CA VAL A 90 -2.17 3.12 -3.07
C VAL A 90 -1.79 2.29 -1.86
N ASP A 91 -2.72 2.13 -0.90
CA ASP A 91 -2.50 1.37 0.35
C ASP A 91 -2.88 -0.10 0.19
N GLY A 92 -1.99 -0.97 0.64
CA GLY A 92 -2.28 -2.37 0.90
C GLY A 92 -2.01 -3.31 -0.26
N LEU A 93 -0.95 -3.07 -1.05
CA LEU A 93 -0.42 -4.07 -1.99
C LEU A 93 -0.06 -5.34 -1.22
N ARG A 94 -0.43 -6.51 -1.75
CA ARG A 94 -0.22 -7.81 -1.10
C ARG A 94 0.32 -8.88 -2.04
N HIS A 95 0.30 -8.63 -3.33
CA HIS A 95 0.67 -9.63 -4.34
C HIS A 95 1.65 -9.02 -5.36
N PRO A 96 2.63 -9.79 -5.90
CA PRO A 96 3.49 -9.33 -6.99
C PRO A 96 2.72 -8.79 -8.21
N ILE A 97 1.55 -9.37 -8.51
CA ILE A 97 0.67 -8.88 -9.59
C ILE A 97 0.20 -7.44 -9.34
N ASP A 98 0.05 -7.02 -8.08
CA ASP A 98 -0.30 -5.63 -7.75
C ASP A 98 0.82 -4.68 -8.19
N PHE A 99 2.07 -5.06 -7.87
CA PHE A 99 3.25 -4.32 -8.31
C PHE A 99 3.35 -4.27 -9.84
N GLU A 100 3.23 -5.43 -10.51
CA GLU A 100 3.31 -5.54 -11.97
C GLU A 100 2.25 -4.68 -12.66
N SER A 101 1.01 -4.74 -12.18
CA SER A 101 -0.12 -4.00 -12.76
C SER A 101 0.09 -2.49 -12.65
N LEU A 102 0.50 -1.99 -11.49
CA LEU A 102 0.80 -0.58 -11.28
C LEU A 102 2.05 -0.14 -12.06
N ARG A 103 3.10 -0.99 -12.09
CA ARG A 103 4.31 -0.70 -12.86
C ARG A 103 4.03 -0.62 -14.36
N ASN A 104 3.19 -1.50 -14.87
CA ASN A 104 2.79 -1.48 -16.29
C ASN A 104 1.94 -0.25 -16.62
N ALA A 105 1.05 0.18 -15.72
CA ALA A 105 0.18 1.33 -15.94
C ALA A 105 0.92 2.67 -15.84
N PHE A 106 1.89 2.79 -14.92
CA PHE A 106 2.51 4.08 -14.59
C PHE A 106 4.01 4.17 -14.90
N SER A 107 4.66 3.05 -15.24
CA SER A 107 6.09 2.98 -15.62
C SER A 107 7.02 3.60 -14.56
N SER A 108 7.85 4.57 -14.92
CA SER A 108 8.77 5.28 -14.00
C SER A 108 8.06 6.17 -12.99
N ARG A 109 6.78 6.47 -13.18
CA ARG A 109 5.96 7.25 -12.24
C ARG A 109 5.45 6.43 -11.06
N PHE A 110 5.60 5.11 -11.07
CA PHE A 110 5.24 4.23 -9.97
C PHE A 110 6.46 3.87 -9.13
N SER A 111 6.33 4.02 -7.81
CA SER A 111 7.31 3.59 -6.82
C SER A 111 6.63 2.79 -5.73
N LEU A 112 7.27 1.71 -5.27
CA LEU A 112 6.78 0.89 -4.16
C LEU A 112 7.57 1.20 -2.89
N VAL A 113 6.88 1.51 -1.81
CA VAL A 113 7.42 1.63 -0.46
C VAL A 113 6.96 0.44 0.38
N TYR A 114 7.88 -0.30 0.95
CA TYR A 114 7.58 -1.37 1.89
C TYR A 114 7.81 -0.88 3.33
N VAL A 115 6.82 -1.05 4.20
CA VAL A 115 6.92 -0.70 5.64
C VAL A 115 7.21 -1.99 6.41
N ASP A 116 8.43 -2.09 6.91
CA ASP A 116 8.92 -3.25 7.66
C ASP A 116 8.81 -3.02 9.17
N THR A 117 8.19 -3.97 9.87
CA THR A 117 7.98 -3.90 11.32
C THR A 117 8.00 -5.31 11.91
N PRO A 118 8.79 -5.56 12.95
CA PRO A 118 8.84 -6.84 13.63
C PRO A 118 7.47 -7.31 14.15
N SER A 119 7.23 -8.61 14.15
CA SER A 119 5.94 -9.23 14.51
C SER A 119 5.46 -8.85 15.90
N GLU A 120 6.38 -8.77 16.86
CA GLU A 120 6.10 -8.41 18.26
C GLU A 120 5.55 -6.97 18.36
N VAL A 121 6.17 -6.03 17.64
CA VAL A 121 5.71 -4.63 17.59
C VAL A 121 4.36 -4.52 16.90
N ARG A 122 4.15 -5.28 15.82
CA ARG A 122 2.86 -5.33 15.12
C ARG A 122 1.75 -5.89 16.00
N PHE A 123 2.02 -6.94 16.76
CA PHE A 123 1.08 -7.49 17.71
C PHE A 123 0.71 -6.48 18.81
N GLU A 124 1.72 -5.80 19.40
CA GLU A 124 1.47 -4.77 20.40
C GLU A 124 0.52 -3.67 19.89
N ARG A 125 0.73 -3.21 18.67
CA ARG A 125 -0.14 -2.22 18.02
C ARG A 125 -1.57 -2.72 17.79
N LEU A 126 -1.74 -4.02 17.68
CA LEU A 126 -3.02 -4.69 17.37
C LEU A 126 -3.63 -5.42 18.58
N ARG A 127 -3.06 -5.24 19.79
CA ARG A 127 -3.48 -5.93 21.01
C ARG A 127 -4.99 -5.82 21.32
N GLY A 128 -5.62 -4.71 20.95
CA GLY A 128 -7.07 -4.54 21.05
C GLY A 128 -7.89 -5.26 19.98
N ARG A 129 -7.24 -5.83 18.95
CA ARG A 129 -7.89 -6.51 17.84
C ARG A 129 -7.79 -8.04 17.92
N TYR A 130 -6.74 -8.56 18.54
CA TYR A 130 -6.49 -9.99 18.70
C TYR A 130 -6.44 -10.33 20.18
N ALA A 131 -7.16 -11.41 20.57
CA ALA A 131 -7.23 -11.85 21.95
C ALA A 131 -5.92 -12.45 22.44
N SER A 132 -5.14 -13.05 21.54
CA SER A 132 -3.85 -13.67 21.83
C SER A 132 -2.82 -13.42 20.71
N TYR A 133 -1.53 -13.66 21.04
CA TYR A 133 -0.47 -13.66 20.04
C TYR A 133 -0.68 -14.76 18.99
N GLN A 134 -1.26 -15.90 19.38
CA GLN A 134 -1.59 -17.00 18.47
C GLN A 134 -2.63 -16.59 17.43
N ASP A 135 -3.70 -15.87 17.86
CA ASP A 135 -4.71 -15.34 16.93
C ASP A 135 -4.11 -14.33 15.95
N PHE A 136 -3.20 -13.50 16.44
CA PHE A 136 -2.44 -12.58 15.56
C PHE A 136 -1.60 -13.33 14.55
N VAL A 137 -0.83 -14.34 14.98
CA VAL A 137 0.01 -15.16 14.08
C VAL A 137 -0.83 -15.89 13.05
N ALA A 138 -2.00 -16.41 13.43
CA ALA A 138 -2.92 -17.04 12.49
C ALA A 138 -3.39 -16.05 11.41
N ALA A 139 -3.72 -14.81 11.79
CA ALA A 139 -4.12 -13.77 10.85
C ALA A 139 -2.95 -13.28 9.97
N ASP A 140 -1.74 -13.17 10.54
CA ASP A 140 -0.52 -12.74 9.84
C ASP A 140 -0.03 -13.82 8.85
N SER A 141 -0.30 -15.09 9.15
CA SER A 141 0.02 -16.24 8.30
C SER A 141 -1.10 -16.60 7.33
N HIS A 142 -2.19 -15.83 7.32
CA HIS A 142 -3.30 -16.07 6.39
C HIS A 142 -2.80 -16.02 4.94
N LEU A 143 -3.37 -16.87 4.09
CA LEU A 143 -2.92 -17.04 2.71
C LEU A 143 -2.90 -15.74 1.90
N VAL A 144 -3.80 -14.79 2.20
CA VAL A 144 -3.80 -13.44 1.61
C VAL A 144 -2.53 -12.65 1.94
N GLU A 145 -1.91 -12.90 3.09
CA GLU A 145 -0.68 -12.25 3.53
C GLU A 145 0.60 -13.00 3.07
N SER A 146 0.46 -14.23 2.56
CA SER A 146 1.59 -15.13 2.26
C SER A 146 2.55 -14.61 1.19
N LYS A 147 2.09 -13.71 0.32
CA LYS A 147 2.88 -13.19 -0.80
C LYS A 147 3.41 -11.77 -0.57
N ILE A 148 3.10 -11.16 0.55
CA ILE A 148 3.51 -9.77 0.87
C ILE A 148 5.04 -9.64 0.86
N ASP A 149 5.76 -10.59 1.42
CA ASP A 149 7.22 -10.49 1.52
C ASP A 149 7.92 -10.60 0.16
N MET A 150 7.24 -11.13 -0.85
CA MET A 150 7.74 -11.13 -2.23
C MET A 150 7.81 -9.70 -2.81
N LEU A 151 7.17 -8.72 -2.17
CA LEU A 151 7.23 -7.31 -2.55
C LEU A 151 8.49 -6.60 -2.03
N ILE A 152 9.19 -7.16 -1.03
CA ILE A 152 10.40 -6.54 -0.45
C ILE A 152 11.48 -6.30 -1.52
N PRO A 153 11.88 -7.30 -2.33
CA PRO A 153 12.91 -7.11 -3.36
C PRO A 153 12.45 -6.21 -4.52
N LEU A 154 11.13 -5.95 -4.65
CA LEU A 154 10.56 -5.07 -5.67
C LEU A 154 10.41 -3.63 -5.19
N ALA A 155 10.59 -3.38 -3.88
CA ALA A 155 10.39 -2.07 -3.29
C ALA A 155 11.48 -1.09 -3.72
N SER A 156 11.07 0.11 -4.09
CA SER A 156 11.96 1.25 -4.35
C SER A 156 12.61 1.77 -3.06
N ALA A 157 11.95 1.54 -1.93
CA ALA A 157 12.46 1.85 -0.59
C ALA A 157 11.78 0.99 0.47
N VAL A 158 12.52 0.70 1.55
CA VAL A 158 12.01 0.06 2.77
C VAL A 158 12.07 1.08 3.90
N LEU A 159 10.94 1.30 4.57
CA LEU A 159 10.83 2.17 5.74
C LEU A 159 10.70 1.31 7.00
N PRO A 160 11.55 1.53 8.03
CA PRO A 160 11.36 0.92 9.33
C PRO A 160 10.08 1.46 9.98
N GLY A 161 9.06 0.63 10.14
CA GLY A 161 7.79 1.03 10.74
C GLY A 161 7.87 1.20 12.26
N THR A 162 9.03 0.94 12.88
CA THR A 162 9.32 1.19 14.30
C THR A 162 9.75 2.62 14.60
N LEU A 163 9.98 3.42 13.57
CA LEU A 163 10.38 4.82 13.75
C LEU A 163 9.30 5.62 14.47
N PRO A 164 9.66 6.57 15.34
CA PRO A 164 8.74 7.58 15.85
C PRO A 164 8.05 8.32 14.69
N SER A 165 6.79 8.75 14.89
CA SER A 165 5.97 9.36 13.83
C SER A 165 6.67 10.52 13.11
N GLU A 166 7.41 11.38 13.81
CA GLU A 166 8.16 12.48 13.19
C GLU A 166 9.29 11.99 12.27
N GLN A 167 10.01 10.94 12.68
CA GLN A 167 11.09 10.36 11.86
C GLN A 167 10.52 9.59 10.65
N LEU A 168 9.39 8.90 10.83
CA LEU A 168 8.67 8.25 9.75
C LEU A 168 8.20 9.30 8.73
N ALA A 169 7.59 10.39 9.19
CA ALA A 169 7.18 11.53 8.37
C ALA A 169 8.35 12.11 7.56
N ALA A 170 9.47 12.39 8.22
CA ALA A 170 10.69 12.89 7.57
C ALA A 170 11.24 11.88 6.53
N GLY A 171 11.13 10.58 6.82
CA GLY A 171 11.46 9.50 5.88
C GLY A 171 10.58 9.54 4.62
N VAL A 172 9.27 9.64 4.79
CA VAL A 172 8.31 9.75 3.68
C VAL A 172 8.57 11.01 2.85
N GLU A 173 8.83 12.15 3.48
CA GLU A 173 9.14 13.40 2.77
C GLU A 173 10.42 13.27 1.90
N ARG A 174 11.46 12.61 2.41
CA ARG A 174 12.66 12.33 1.62
C ARG A 174 12.37 11.46 0.41
N LEU A 175 11.55 10.40 0.59
CA LEU A 175 11.17 9.52 -0.51
C LEU A 175 10.36 10.24 -1.59
N VAL A 176 9.40 11.10 -1.22
CA VAL A 176 8.64 11.90 -2.19
C VAL A 176 9.58 12.78 -3.02
N ARG A 177 10.54 13.47 -2.37
CA ARG A 177 11.55 14.27 -3.09
C ARG A 177 12.40 13.42 -4.03
N GLN A 178 12.88 12.27 -3.54
CA GLN A 178 13.70 11.34 -4.34
C GLN A 178 12.95 10.81 -5.55
N PHE A 179 11.69 10.39 -5.40
CA PHE A 179 10.89 9.83 -6.49
C PHE A 179 10.54 10.89 -7.54
N ARG A 180 10.33 12.14 -7.12
CA ARG A 180 10.13 13.25 -8.06
C ARG A 180 11.39 13.59 -8.85
N SER A 181 12.56 13.60 -8.21
CA SER A 181 13.84 13.87 -8.89
C SER A 181 14.35 12.71 -9.75
N GLY A 182 13.99 11.47 -9.43
CA GLY A 182 14.38 10.27 -10.18
C GLY A 182 13.60 10.04 -11.48
N GLY A 183 12.46 10.71 -11.66
CA GLY A 183 11.67 10.68 -12.89
C GLY A 183 12.24 11.54 -14.04
N GLU A 184 13.28 12.30 -13.77
CA GLU A 184 13.93 13.19 -14.75
C GLU A 184 15.15 12.56 -15.48
N ARG A 185 15.33 11.21 -15.41
CA ARG A 185 16.42 10.52 -16.12
C ARG A 185 15.89 9.64 -17.22
#